data_ff732d1ba9e0e252ac46f68c29d9ee9d
#
_entry.id   ff732d1ba9e0e252ac46f68c29d9ee9d
#
_cell.length_a   1.000
_cell.length_b   1.000
_cell.length_c   1.000
_cell.angle_alpha   90.00
_cell.angle_beta   90.00
_cell.angle_gamma   90.00
#
_symmetry.space_group_name_H-M   'P 1'
#
loop_
_entity.id
_entity.type
_entity.pdbx_description
1 polymer ?
#
loop_
_entity_poly.entity_id
_entity_poly.type
_entity_poly.pdbx_seq_one_letter_code
_entity_poly.pdbx_strand_id
1 'polypeptide(L)'
;MRLSRRGLIVGFSGVAVAGVAHAADQPESFEDLERKYGGRLGVFVHDTGSDRSSGYREDERFLMCSTFKVLAVADVLARADAGRDALDRHIAFGQKDLLDYAPVTRAHLKDGGMVLGALCAAAIHVSDNTAANLILAALGGPAEVTRFARSLGDDVTHLDRNEPTLNDPGEGLDTTSPRAMARTVGRILLGDVLKPSSRDLLEKWMREETPGQNRIRKGLPPEWGAADKPGTGDTQTNDVVLARPPDRKPMMIAAYYESRNGGGAEAQTVMQEIGRIVGGWS
;
A
#
# COMPACT_ATOMS: atom_id res chain seq x y z
N MET A 1 -67.90 -60.95 -24.50
CA MET A 1 -66.46 -61.05 -24.82
C MET A 1 -65.90 -59.66 -24.66
N ARG A 2 -65.17 -59.37 -23.53
CA ARG A 2 -64.64 -58.03 -23.21
C ARG A 2 -63.18 -58.04 -23.49
N LEU A 3 -62.72 -57.14 -24.37
CA LEU A 3 -61.33 -56.90 -24.69
C LEU A 3 -60.81 -55.71 -23.80
N SER A 4 -59.81 -56.00 -22.98
CA SER A 4 -59.09 -55.06 -22.13
C SER A 4 -58.07 -54.32 -22.94
N ARG A 5 -58.05 -52.96 -22.89
CA ARG A 5 -57.00 -52.08 -23.41
C ARG A 5 -55.97 -51.83 -22.29
N ARG A 6 -54.75 -52.34 -22.42
CA ARG A 6 -53.59 -51.97 -21.60
C ARG A 6 -53.00 -50.76 -22.18
N GLY A 7 -53.02 -49.62 -21.47
CA GLY A 7 -52.26 -48.42 -21.81
C GLY A 7 -50.81 -48.56 -21.39
N LEU A 8 -49.92 -48.26 -22.32
CA LEU A 8 -48.48 -48.23 -22.14
C LEU A 8 -48.10 -46.82 -21.66
N ILE A 9 -47.61 -46.69 -20.40
CA ILE A 9 -47.07 -45.46 -19.90
C ILE A 9 -45.57 -45.47 -20.18
N VAL A 10 -45.11 -44.60 -21.09
CA VAL A 10 -43.68 -44.33 -21.36
C VAL A 10 -43.27 -43.25 -20.39
N GLY A 11 -42.50 -43.64 -19.37
CA GLY A 11 -41.89 -42.70 -18.46
C GLY A 11 -40.65 -42.05 -19.11
N PHE A 12 -40.67 -40.74 -19.32
CA PHE A 12 -39.51 -39.96 -19.66
C PHE A 12 -38.70 -39.69 -18.39
N SER A 13 -37.59 -40.38 -18.20
CA SER A 13 -36.58 -40.04 -17.17
C SER A 13 -35.75 -38.86 -17.67
N GLY A 14 -36.08 -37.65 -17.21
CA GLY A 14 -35.26 -36.47 -17.41
C GLY A 14 -33.97 -36.59 -16.57
N VAL A 15 -32.84 -36.77 -17.23
CA VAL A 15 -31.52 -36.64 -16.62
C VAL A 15 -31.25 -35.15 -16.41
N ALA A 16 -31.37 -34.70 -15.16
CA ALA A 16 -30.89 -33.37 -14.77
C ALA A 16 -29.38 -33.38 -14.78
N VAL A 17 -28.78 -32.79 -15.82
CA VAL A 17 -27.34 -32.44 -15.83
C VAL A 17 -27.18 -31.28 -14.87
N ALA A 18 -26.79 -31.56 -13.62
CA ALA A 18 -26.32 -30.54 -12.71
C ALA A 18 -25.01 -29.96 -13.32
N GLY A 19 -25.13 -28.78 -13.89
CA GLY A 19 -23.99 -27.99 -14.28
C GLY A 19 -23.14 -27.71 -13.02
N VAL A 20 -21.98 -28.33 -12.93
CA VAL A 20 -20.95 -27.95 -11.97
C VAL A 20 -20.51 -26.55 -12.42
N ALA A 21 -21.05 -25.51 -11.78
CA ALA A 21 -20.48 -24.19 -11.88
C ALA A 21 -19.03 -24.33 -11.37
N HIS A 22 -18.07 -24.26 -12.27
CA HIS A 22 -16.68 -24.05 -11.88
C HIS A 22 -16.66 -22.72 -11.11
N ALA A 23 -16.47 -22.80 -9.80
CA ALA A 23 -16.01 -21.66 -9.04
C ALA A 23 -14.77 -21.15 -9.79
N ALA A 24 -14.82 -19.91 -10.28
CA ALA A 24 -13.69 -19.30 -10.94
C ALA A 24 -12.48 -19.53 -10.03
N ASP A 25 -11.40 -20.10 -10.59
CA ASP A 25 -10.21 -20.52 -9.89
C ASP A 25 -9.61 -19.29 -9.17
N GLN A 26 -9.96 -19.15 -7.88
CA GLN A 26 -9.50 -18.04 -7.05
C GLN A 26 -8.04 -18.34 -6.71
N PRO A 27 -7.12 -17.37 -6.92
CA PRO A 27 -5.72 -17.57 -6.58
C PRO A 27 -5.58 -17.92 -5.09
N GLU A 28 -4.86 -19.00 -4.80
CA GLU A 28 -4.63 -19.48 -3.43
C GLU A 28 -3.30 -18.97 -2.85
N SER A 29 -2.39 -18.52 -3.74
CA SER A 29 -1.08 -18.01 -3.38
C SER A 29 -0.70 -16.74 -4.15
N PHE A 30 0.33 -16.02 -3.67
CA PHE A 30 0.88 -14.86 -4.38
C PHE A 30 1.55 -15.25 -5.71
N GLU A 31 2.12 -16.44 -5.80
CA GLU A 31 2.66 -16.98 -7.04
C GLU A 31 1.55 -17.22 -8.08
N ASP A 32 0.40 -17.75 -7.65
CA ASP A 32 -0.76 -17.93 -8.53
C ASP A 32 -1.28 -16.60 -9.07
N LEU A 33 -1.23 -15.53 -8.26
CA LEU A 33 -1.57 -14.18 -8.73
C LEU A 33 -0.64 -13.74 -9.85
N GLU A 34 0.68 -13.84 -9.68
CA GLU A 34 1.63 -13.47 -10.73
C GLU A 34 1.43 -14.32 -11.98
N ARG A 35 1.20 -15.62 -11.83
CA ARG A 35 0.94 -16.51 -12.96
C ARG A 35 -0.34 -16.14 -13.72
N LYS A 36 -1.40 -15.78 -13.01
CA LYS A 36 -2.71 -15.42 -13.57
C LYS A 36 -2.70 -14.09 -14.31
N TYR A 37 -2.12 -13.06 -13.69
CA TYR A 37 -2.17 -11.68 -14.18
C TYR A 37 -0.89 -11.25 -14.93
N GLY A 38 0.19 -12.05 -14.82
CA GLY A 38 1.50 -11.68 -15.36
C GLY A 38 2.16 -10.56 -14.57
N GLY A 39 3.13 -9.89 -15.19
CA GLY A 39 3.90 -8.84 -14.52
C GLY A 39 4.96 -9.38 -13.60
N ARG A 40 5.33 -8.58 -12.58
CA ARG A 40 6.24 -8.96 -11.49
C ARG A 40 5.63 -8.52 -10.17
N LEU A 41 5.39 -9.48 -9.28
CA LEU A 41 4.74 -9.27 -7.99
C LEU A 41 5.72 -9.58 -6.85
N GLY A 42 5.87 -8.66 -5.91
CA GLY A 42 6.54 -8.88 -4.63
C GLY A 42 5.59 -8.62 -3.48
N VAL A 43 5.51 -9.56 -2.55
CA VAL A 43 4.64 -9.43 -1.36
C VAL A 43 5.39 -9.90 -0.12
N PHE A 44 5.18 -9.24 0.99
CA PHE A 44 5.56 -9.70 2.31
C PHE A 44 4.46 -9.37 3.32
N VAL A 45 4.12 -10.36 4.14
CA VAL A 45 3.13 -10.25 5.21
C VAL A 45 3.76 -10.72 6.51
N HIS A 46 3.56 -9.95 7.58
CA HIS A 46 4.00 -10.30 8.93
C HIS A 46 2.83 -10.17 9.91
N ASP A 47 2.43 -11.29 10.50
CA ASP A 47 1.49 -11.33 11.62
C ASP A 47 2.25 -11.10 12.93
N THR A 48 2.08 -9.94 13.54
CA THR A 48 2.79 -9.57 14.77
C THR A 48 2.27 -10.33 16.00
N GLY A 49 1.17 -11.03 15.87
CA GLY A 49 0.59 -11.85 16.94
C GLY A 49 1.27 -13.19 17.11
N SER A 50 1.48 -13.87 16.00
CA SER A 50 2.12 -15.19 15.96
C SER A 50 3.60 -15.13 15.59
N ASP A 51 4.12 -13.95 15.23
CA ASP A 51 5.45 -13.71 14.64
C ASP A 51 5.70 -14.51 13.34
N ARG A 52 4.64 -14.99 12.71
CA ARG A 52 4.72 -15.68 11.40
C ARG A 52 4.79 -14.68 10.27
N SER A 53 5.53 -15.03 9.25
CA SER A 53 5.58 -14.27 8.00
C SER A 53 5.42 -15.19 6.80
N SER A 54 4.93 -14.62 5.71
CA SER A 54 4.87 -15.25 4.40
C SER A 54 5.15 -14.20 3.35
N GLY A 55 5.74 -14.60 2.23
CA GLY A 55 6.08 -13.69 1.17
C GLY A 55 6.31 -14.39 -0.16
N TYR A 56 6.39 -13.57 -1.19
CA TYR A 56 6.75 -13.97 -2.56
C TYR A 56 7.63 -12.88 -3.15
N ARG A 57 8.78 -13.20 -3.71
CA ARG A 57 9.82 -12.23 -4.13
C ARG A 57 10.08 -11.13 -3.10
N GLU A 58 9.98 -11.48 -1.86
CA GLU A 58 9.91 -10.56 -0.72
C GLU A 58 11.19 -9.77 -0.48
N ASP A 59 12.32 -10.25 -1.00
CA ASP A 59 13.64 -9.62 -0.91
C ASP A 59 14.09 -8.98 -2.25
N GLU A 60 13.29 -9.14 -3.33
CA GLU A 60 13.57 -8.47 -4.59
C GLU A 60 13.29 -6.96 -4.49
N ARG A 61 14.04 -6.16 -5.26
CA ARG A 61 13.89 -4.70 -5.29
C ARG A 61 12.79 -4.26 -6.23
N PHE A 62 11.99 -3.30 -5.77
CA PHE A 62 10.93 -2.66 -6.51
C PHE A 62 11.02 -1.14 -6.33
N LEU A 63 10.63 -0.36 -7.35
CA LEU A 63 10.43 1.07 -7.21
C LEU A 63 9.42 1.37 -6.12
N MET A 64 9.76 2.26 -5.19
CA MET A 64 8.87 2.60 -4.08
C MET A 64 7.66 3.40 -4.54
N CYS A 65 7.81 4.24 -5.53
CA CYS A 65 6.84 5.27 -5.83
C CYS A 65 6.43 5.97 -4.52
N SER A 66 5.21 6.44 -4.40
CA SER A 66 4.77 7.21 -3.23
C SER A 66 4.75 6.48 -1.88
N THR A 67 5.12 5.18 -1.80
CA THR A 67 5.21 4.49 -0.49
C THR A 67 6.31 5.07 0.39
N PHE A 68 7.36 5.70 -0.18
CA PHE A 68 8.42 6.38 0.59
C PHE A 68 7.88 7.49 1.50
N LYS A 69 6.72 8.07 1.17
CA LYS A 69 6.15 9.21 1.91
C LYS A 69 5.86 8.87 3.38
N VAL A 70 5.58 7.59 3.68
CA VAL A 70 5.46 7.13 5.07
C VAL A 70 6.77 7.35 5.84
N LEU A 71 7.91 6.98 5.23
CA LEU A 71 9.21 7.13 5.85
C LEU A 71 9.59 8.60 6.01
N ALA A 72 9.36 9.42 4.99
CA ALA A 72 9.64 10.86 5.03
C ALA A 72 8.82 11.56 6.12
N VAL A 73 7.52 11.26 6.22
CA VAL A 73 6.64 11.81 7.26
C VAL A 73 7.03 11.28 8.64
N ALA A 74 7.39 10.01 8.76
CA ALA A 74 7.86 9.44 10.02
C ALA A 74 9.17 10.11 10.51
N ASP A 75 10.12 10.44 9.62
CA ASP A 75 11.33 11.19 9.99
C ASP A 75 10.98 12.60 10.50
N VAL A 76 10.04 13.31 9.85
CA VAL A 76 9.53 14.60 10.36
C VAL A 76 8.96 14.44 11.78
N LEU A 77 8.11 13.43 12.00
CA LEU A 77 7.51 13.18 13.31
C LEU A 77 8.57 12.82 14.35
N ALA A 78 9.55 11.98 14.00
CA ALA A 78 10.65 11.63 14.90
C ALA A 78 11.51 12.85 15.29
N ARG A 79 11.77 13.76 14.34
CA ARG A 79 12.46 15.03 14.61
C ARG A 79 11.65 15.95 15.50
N ALA A 80 10.34 16.03 15.29
CA ALA A 80 9.43 16.81 16.14
C ALA A 80 9.35 16.21 17.56
N ASP A 81 9.27 14.89 17.68
CA ASP A 81 9.30 14.19 18.97
C ASP A 81 10.58 14.44 19.77
N ALA A 82 11.71 14.63 19.07
CA ALA A 82 13.00 14.97 19.64
C ALA A 82 13.22 16.47 19.85
N GLY A 83 12.25 17.33 19.53
CA GLY A 83 12.36 18.80 19.63
C GLY A 83 13.36 19.41 18.62
N ARG A 84 13.69 18.69 17.55
CA ARG A 84 14.59 19.12 16.47
C ARG A 84 13.86 19.79 15.31
N ASP A 85 12.54 19.67 15.27
CA ASP A 85 11.62 20.30 14.31
C ASP A 85 10.27 20.55 15.00
N ALA A 86 9.34 21.25 14.30
CA ALA A 86 8.02 21.55 14.82
C ALA A 86 6.97 21.41 13.70
N LEU A 87 5.86 20.75 13.99
CA LEU A 87 4.79 20.52 13.00
C LEU A 87 4.06 21.82 12.59
N ASP A 88 4.12 22.85 13.41
CA ASP A 88 3.60 24.20 13.15
C ASP A 88 4.59 25.10 12.41
N ARG A 89 5.82 24.61 12.13
CA ARG A 89 6.81 25.34 11.32
C ARG A 89 6.23 25.62 9.92
N HIS A 90 6.18 26.90 9.56
CA HIS A 90 5.70 27.31 8.24
C HIS A 90 6.74 27.02 7.14
N ILE A 91 6.31 26.36 6.08
CA ILE A 91 7.08 26.09 4.87
C ILE A 91 6.50 26.92 3.74
N ALA A 92 7.27 27.91 3.29
CA ALA A 92 6.89 28.75 2.16
C ALA A 92 7.07 28.00 0.82
N PHE A 93 6.13 28.16 -0.09
CA PHE A 93 6.24 27.68 -1.48
C PHE A 93 5.46 28.58 -2.43
N GLY A 94 5.77 28.48 -3.72
CA GLY A 94 5.13 29.29 -4.76
C GLY A 94 4.88 28.47 -6.03
N GLN A 95 4.45 29.15 -7.10
CA GLN A 95 4.07 28.51 -8.37
C GLN A 95 5.17 27.60 -8.95
N LYS A 96 6.44 27.98 -8.78
CA LYS A 96 7.60 27.23 -9.29
C LYS A 96 7.79 25.86 -8.62
N ASP A 97 7.25 25.68 -7.41
CA ASP A 97 7.39 24.47 -6.62
C ASP A 97 6.25 23.46 -6.89
N LEU A 98 5.18 23.90 -7.59
CA LEU A 98 4.03 23.07 -7.87
C LEU A 98 4.32 22.04 -8.96
N LEU A 99 4.11 20.77 -8.62
CA LEU A 99 4.07 19.66 -9.55
C LEU A 99 2.66 19.44 -10.12
N ASP A 100 2.54 18.62 -11.16
CA ASP A 100 1.26 18.33 -11.80
C ASP A 100 0.24 17.75 -10.82
N TYR A 101 0.67 16.74 -10.05
CA TYR A 101 -0.15 16.14 -9.01
C TYR A 101 0.10 16.79 -7.64
N ALA A 102 -0.64 17.84 -7.36
CA ALA A 102 -0.51 18.66 -6.15
C ALA A 102 -1.88 19.17 -5.66
N PRO A 103 -2.83 18.29 -5.32
CA PRO A 103 -4.23 18.71 -5.07
C PRO A 103 -4.38 19.63 -3.87
N VAL A 104 -3.65 19.43 -2.79
CA VAL A 104 -3.74 20.24 -1.57
C VAL A 104 -2.84 21.46 -1.68
N THR A 105 -1.56 21.29 -1.99
CA THR A 105 -0.61 22.42 -2.08
C THR A 105 -1.03 23.43 -3.13
N ARG A 106 -1.61 23.00 -4.26
CA ARG A 106 -2.17 23.88 -5.29
C ARG A 106 -3.31 24.75 -4.76
N ALA A 107 -4.17 24.19 -3.91
CA ALA A 107 -5.27 24.94 -3.29
C ALA A 107 -4.77 26.04 -2.33
N HIS A 108 -3.60 25.81 -1.69
CA HIS A 108 -2.96 26.75 -0.76
C HIS A 108 -1.91 27.67 -1.39
N LEU A 109 -1.81 27.69 -2.72
CA LEU A 109 -0.80 28.52 -3.42
C LEU A 109 -0.90 30.00 -3.04
N LYS A 110 -2.10 30.53 -2.90
CA LYS A 110 -2.34 31.95 -2.56
C LYS A 110 -1.96 32.29 -1.12
N ASP A 111 -1.88 31.28 -0.25
CA ASP A 111 -1.50 31.44 1.15
C ASP A 111 0.03 31.59 1.30
N GLY A 112 0.79 31.31 0.22
CA GLY A 112 2.26 31.43 0.18
C GLY A 112 3.01 30.35 0.96
N GLY A 113 2.31 29.33 1.48
CA GLY A 113 2.90 28.24 2.24
C GLY A 113 1.90 27.49 3.12
N MET A 114 2.39 26.48 3.80
CA MET A 114 1.61 25.66 4.74
C MET A 114 2.51 25.27 5.94
N VAL A 115 1.90 24.91 7.06
CA VAL A 115 2.65 24.33 8.17
C VAL A 115 3.11 22.91 7.83
N LEU A 116 4.25 22.50 8.36
CA LEU A 116 4.88 21.22 8.06
C LEU A 116 3.95 20.02 8.33
N GLY A 117 3.20 20.05 9.43
CA GLY A 117 2.22 19.02 9.74
C GLY A 117 1.09 18.90 8.71
N ALA A 118 0.64 20.03 8.12
CA ALA A 118 -0.35 20.00 7.05
C ALA A 118 0.23 19.43 5.73
N LEU A 119 1.50 19.69 5.43
CA LEU A 119 2.20 19.06 4.31
C LEU A 119 2.33 17.56 4.52
N CYS A 120 2.68 17.11 5.74
CA CYS A 120 2.72 15.68 6.09
C CYS A 120 1.35 15.01 5.89
N ALA A 121 0.29 15.64 6.36
CA ALA A 121 -1.08 15.15 6.13
C ALA A 121 -1.41 15.07 4.63
N ALA A 122 -1.11 16.10 3.84
CA ALA A 122 -1.35 16.11 2.39
C ALA A 122 -0.56 15.00 1.64
N ALA A 123 0.70 14.79 2.02
CA ALA A 123 1.55 13.73 1.44
C ALA A 123 1.00 12.32 1.74
N ILE A 124 0.37 12.10 2.88
CA ILE A 124 -0.22 10.80 3.25
C ILE A 124 -1.64 10.67 2.68
N HIS A 125 -2.56 11.61 2.97
CA HIS A 125 -3.99 11.49 2.64
C HIS A 125 -4.27 11.39 1.14
N VAL A 126 -3.62 12.23 0.35
CA VAL A 126 -3.88 12.31 -1.10
C VAL A 126 -2.61 12.13 -1.93
N SER A 127 -1.52 11.78 -1.30
CA SER A 127 -0.23 11.57 -1.99
C SER A 127 0.29 12.81 -2.75
N ASP A 128 0.04 14.04 -2.25
CA ASP A 128 0.47 15.30 -2.87
C ASP A 128 2.01 15.30 -3.10
N ASN A 129 2.41 15.42 -4.37
CA ASN A 129 3.83 15.33 -4.75
C ASN A 129 4.62 16.59 -4.41
N THR A 130 3.99 17.76 -4.51
CA THR A 130 4.63 19.00 -4.06
C THR A 130 4.84 18.99 -2.55
N ALA A 131 3.84 18.57 -1.78
CA ALA A 131 3.99 18.40 -0.34
C ALA A 131 5.13 17.45 0.00
N ALA A 132 5.27 16.33 -0.71
CA ALA A 132 6.38 15.39 -0.53
C ALA A 132 7.73 16.04 -0.79
N ASN A 133 7.91 16.77 -1.89
CA ASN A 133 9.18 17.46 -2.19
C ASN A 133 9.51 18.57 -1.18
N LEU A 134 8.50 19.29 -0.68
CA LEU A 134 8.69 20.28 0.38
C LEU A 134 9.12 19.62 1.71
N ILE A 135 8.59 18.45 2.02
CA ILE A 135 9.01 17.64 3.17
C ILE A 135 10.45 17.18 2.98
N LEU A 136 10.81 16.62 1.80
CA LEU A 136 12.17 16.20 1.50
C LEU A 136 13.15 17.38 1.64
N ALA A 137 12.81 18.55 1.11
CA ALA A 137 13.62 19.76 1.25
C ALA A 137 13.78 20.18 2.73
N ALA A 138 12.69 20.10 3.52
CA ALA A 138 12.71 20.41 4.94
C ALA A 138 13.58 19.44 5.75
N LEU A 139 13.64 18.18 5.35
CA LEU A 139 14.50 17.15 5.93
C LEU A 139 15.99 17.32 5.56
N GLY A 140 16.30 17.89 4.38
CA GLY A 140 17.65 18.05 3.84
C GLY A 140 17.92 17.22 2.58
N GLY A 141 16.87 16.72 1.93
CA GLY A 141 16.90 15.99 0.66
C GLY A 141 16.55 14.50 0.77
N PRO A 142 16.40 13.82 -0.38
CA PRO A 142 15.99 12.40 -0.44
C PRO A 142 16.89 11.48 0.41
N ALA A 143 18.21 11.73 0.44
CA ALA A 143 19.15 10.93 1.21
C ALA A 143 18.85 10.87 2.72
N GLU A 144 18.08 11.82 3.27
CA GLU A 144 17.67 11.77 4.68
C GLU A 144 16.69 10.61 4.93
N VAL A 145 15.78 10.33 3.98
CA VAL A 145 14.89 9.17 4.05
C VAL A 145 15.70 7.87 4.09
N THR A 146 16.75 7.78 3.26
CA THR A 146 17.68 6.65 3.29
C THR A 146 18.38 6.54 4.66
N ARG A 147 18.88 7.67 5.19
CA ARG A 147 19.54 7.68 6.53
C ARG A 147 18.56 7.28 7.64
N PHE A 148 17.33 7.76 7.58
CA PHE A 148 16.30 7.37 8.53
C PHE A 148 16.02 5.87 8.46
N ALA A 149 15.84 5.29 7.26
CA ALA A 149 15.69 3.85 7.09
C ALA A 149 16.89 3.08 7.69
N ARG A 150 18.13 3.49 7.41
CA ARG A 150 19.34 2.87 8.01
C ARG A 150 19.33 2.94 9.54
N SER A 151 18.90 4.04 10.13
CA SER A 151 18.80 4.17 11.60
C SER A 151 17.81 3.19 12.22
N LEU A 152 16.87 2.68 11.42
CA LEU A 152 15.91 1.65 11.79
C LEU A 152 16.38 0.23 11.44
N GLY A 153 17.62 0.06 10.95
CA GLY A 153 18.19 -1.22 10.55
C GLY A 153 17.66 -1.75 9.21
N ASP A 154 17.20 -0.87 8.34
CA ASP A 154 16.82 -1.19 6.96
C ASP A 154 17.97 -0.84 6.02
N ASP A 155 18.74 -1.85 5.62
CA ASP A 155 19.89 -1.70 4.72
C ASP A 155 19.51 -1.80 3.24
N VAL A 156 18.22 -1.97 2.94
CA VAL A 156 17.71 -2.19 1.58
C VAL A 156 17.11 -0.91 1.00
N THR A 157 16.17 -0.28 1.72
CA THR A 157 15.42 0.89 1.23
C THR A 157 16.32 2.09 1.02
N HIS A 158 16.22 2.74 -0.14
CA HIS A 158 16.89 4.02 -0.36
C HIS A 158 16.10 4.91 -1.31
N LEU A 159 16.20 6.22 -1.08
CA LEU A 159 15.60 7.26 -1.88
C LEU A 159 16.72 8.18 -2.39
N ASP A 160 16.76 8.40 -3.69
CA ASP A 160 17.83 9.13 -4.37
C ASP A 160 17.34 10.40 -5.05
N ARG A 161 16.08 10.41 -5.48
CA ARG A 161 15.47 11.46 -6.31
C ARG A 161 14.22 12.05 -5.65
N ASN A 162 13.79 13.19 -6.16
CA ASN A 162 12.52 13.83 -5.82
C ASN A 162 11.39 13.36 -6.73
N GLU A 163 10.13 13.68 -6.35
CA GLU A 163 9.00 13.59 -7.26
C GLU A 163 9.18 14.58 -8.43
N PRO A 164 8.77 14.23 -9.66
CA PRO A 164 8.20 12.95 -10.06
C PRO A 164 9.25 11.91 -10.50
N THR A 165 10.53 12.28 -10.65
CA THR A 165 11.57 11.47 -11.30
C THR A 165 11.94 10.20 -10.52
N LEU A 166 11.62 10.13 -9.23
CA LEU A 166 11.78 8.91 -8.43
C LEU A 166 10.90 7.73 -8.93
N ASN A 167 9.90 8.01 -9.78
CA ASN A 167 9.03 6.99 -10.37
C ASN A 167 9.57 6.43 -11.70
N ASP A 168 10.61 7.07 -12.26
CA ASP A 168 11.24 6.60 -13.48
C ASP A 168 12.13 5.38 -13.19
N PRO A 169 12.08 4.31 -13.98
CA PRO A 169 12.99 3.19 -13.84
C PRO A 169 14.44 3.66 -13.88
N GLY A 170 15.26 3.18 -12.96
CA GLY A 170 16.69 3.49 -12.87
C GLY A 170 17.45 2.26 -12.36
N GLU A 171 18.79 2.30 -12.42
CA GLU A 171 19.67 1.20 -11.99
C GLU A 171 19.59 0.94 -10.47
N GLY A 172 18.41 0.53 -10.00
CA GLY A 172 18.14 0.26 -8.59
C GLY A 172 17.82 1.49 -7.73
N LEU A 173 17.76 2.72 -8.31
CA LEU A 173 17.42 3.95 -7.61
C LEU A 173 15.99 3.93 -7.05
N ASP A 174 15.77 4.61 -5.92
CA ASP A 174 14.45 4.81 -5.28
C ASP A 174 13.70 3.50 -5.01
N THR A 175 14.44 2.48 -4.59
CA THR A 175 13.90 1.13 -4.40
C THR A 175 13.85 0.68 -2.95
N THR A 176 13.00 -0.30 -2.71
CA THR A 176 12.91 -1.09 -1.48
C THR A 176 12.65 -2.55 -1.83
N SER A 177 12.55 -3.42 -0.83
CA SER A 177 11.92 -4.74 -0.96
C SER A 177 10.64 -4.81 -0.11
N PRO A 178 9.67 -5.68 -0.46
CA PRO A 178 8.46 -5.88 0.34
C PRO A 178 8.76 -6.13 1.82
N ARG A 179 9.71 -7.02 2.13
CA ARG A 179 10.14 -7.34 3.49
C ARG A 179 10.74 -6.13 4.21
N ALA A 180 11.64 -5.40 3.56
CA ALA A 180 12.30 -4.25 4.16
C ALA A 180 11.26 -3.18 4.52
N MET A 181 10.40 -2.79 3.58
CA MET A 181 9.39 -1.78 3.79
C MET A 181 8.39 -2.19 4.88
N ALA A 182 7.85 -3.42 4.84
CA ALA A 182 6.91 -3.88 5.86
C ALA A 182 7.53 -3.85 7.27
N ARG A 183 8.78 -4.29 7.41
CA ARG A 183 9.48 -4.27 8.70
C ARG A 183 9.77 -2.86 9.19
N THR A 184 10.20 -1.98 8.30
CA THR A 184 10.50 -0.57 8.64
C THR A 184 9.25 0.17 9.06
N VAL A 185 8.16 0.09 8.29
CA VAL A 185 6.88 0.71 8.64
C VAL A 185 6.28 0.06 9.90
N GLY A 186 6.45 -1.26 10.07
CA GLY A 186 6.05 -1.94 11.30
C GLY A 186 6.77 -1.41 12.55
N ARG A 187 8.10 -1.17 12.48
CA ARG A 187 8.86 -0.54 13.57
C ARG A 187 8.36 0.88 13.88
N ILE A 188 8.03 1.65 12.85
CA ILE A 188 7.52 3.02 12.98
C ILE A 188 6.14 3.02 13.67
N LEU A 189 5.21 2.20 13.22
CA LEU A 189 3.81 2.23 13.66
C LEU A 189 3.54 1.40 14.94
N LEU A 190 4.36 0.38 15.22
CA LEU A 190 4.12 -0.56 16.33
C LEU A 190 5.25 -0.57 17.37
N GLY A 191 6.41 -0.01 17.05
CA GLY A 191 7.58 0.06 17.92
C GLY A 191 7.66 1.38 18.70
N ASP A 192 8.88 1.75 19.07
CA ASP A 192 9.22 2.90 19.88
C ASP A 192 9.94 4.03 19.13
N VAL A 193 9.94 3.98 17.80
CA VAL A 193 10.55 5.00 16.92
C VAL A 193 9.91 6.36 17.11
N LEU A 194 8.60 6.40 17.28
CA LEU A 194 7.80 7.61 17.49
C LEU A 194 7.16 7.59 18.89
N LYS A 195 6.94 8.76 19.46
CA LYS A 195 6.05 8.87 20.63
C LYS A 195 4.66 8.36 20.31
N PRO A 196 3.89 7.87 21.31
CA PRO A 196 2.54 7.35 21.07
C PRO A 196 1.65 8.30 20.27
N SER A 197 1.64 9.59 20.62
CA SER A 197 0.85 10.61 19.91
C SER A 197 1.22 10.77 18.44
N SER A 198 2.50 10.67 18.10
CA SER A 198 2.99 10.79 16.73
C SER A 198 2.69 9.52 15.92
N ARG A 199 2.75 8.34 16.54
CA ARG A 199 2.30 7.08 15.92
C ARG A 199 0.81 7.12 15.60
N ASP A 200 -0.01 7.51 16.59
CA ASP A 200 -1.46 7.61 16.43
C ASP A 200 -1.82 8.61 15.32
N LEU A 201 -1.08 9.73 15.25
CA LEU A 201 -1.27 10.74 14.21
C LEU A 201 -0.93 10.19 12.82
N LEU A 202 0.21 9.50 12.66
CA LEU A 202 0.62 8.90 11.39
C LEU A 202 -0.37 7.81 10.97
N GLU A 203 -0.73 6.90 11.88
CA GLU A 203 -1.72 5.85 11.59
C GLU A 203 -3.08 6.45 11.23
N LYS A 204 -3.51 7.51 11.91
CA LYS A 204 -4.74 8.22 11.56
C LYS A 204 -4.68 8.75 10.13
N TRP A 205 -3.60 9.45 9.73
CA TRP A 205 -3.44 9.94 8.37
C TRP A 205 -3.45 8.82 7.34
N MET A 206 -2.78 7.69 7.62
CA MET A 206 -2.79 6.52 6.74
C MET A 206 -4.17 5.86 6.67
N ARG A 207 -4.97 5.90 7.72
CA ARG A 207 -6.36 5.39 7.73
C ARG A 207 -7.30 6.24 6.90
N GLU A 208 -7.09 7.55 6.90
CA GLU A 208 -7.87 8.56 6.17
C GLU A 208 -7.40 8.76 4.72
N GLU A 209 -6.39 8.01 4.30
CA GLU A 209 -5.86 8.00 2.94
C GLU A 209 -6.96 7.63 1.93
N THR A 210 -6.92 8.21 0.71
CA THR A 210 -7.98 8.02 -0.28
C THR A 210 -7.54 7.31 -1.58
N PRO A 211 -6.34 7.46 -2.13
CA PRO A 211 -5.92 6.80 -3.37
C PRO A 211 -5.84 5.26 -3.29
N GLY A 212 -5.57 4.67 -2.12
CA GLY A 212 -5.39 3.22 -1.92
C GLY A 212 -6.65 2.44 -1.58
N GLN A 213 -7.80 3.10 -1.38
CA GLN A 213 -9.04 2.46 -0.91
C GLN A 213 -9.51 1.28 -1.76
N ASN A 214 -9.14 1.23 -3.04
CA ASN A 214 -9.47 0.15 -3.96
C ASN A 214 -8.34 -0.89 -4.12
N ARG A 215 -7.33 -0.90 -3.22
CA ARG A 215 -6.20 -1.84 -3.24
C ARG A 215 -6.35 -2.93 -2.17
N ILE A 216 -5.29 -3.25 -1.44
CA ILE A 216 -5.27 -4.31 -0.42
C ILE A 216 -6.41 -4.15 0.56
N ARG A 217 -6.67 -2.93 1.06
CA ARG A 217 -7.77 -2.62 1.98
C ARG A 217 -9.12 -3.16 1.49
N LYS A 218 -9.41 -3.03 0.19
CA LYS A 218 -10.68 -3.49 -0.42
C LYS A 218 -10.83 -5.01 -0.40
N GLY A 219 -9.74 -5.74 -0.39
CA GLY A 219 -9.73 -7.20 -0.35
C GLY A 219 -9.73 -7.80 1.06
N LEU A 220 -9.40 -7.00 2.07
CA LEU A 220 -9.45 -7.45 3.47
C LEU A 220 -10.91 -7.65 3.93
N PRO A 221 -11.15 -8.49 4.95
CA PRO A 221 -12.47 -8.59 5.58
C PRO A 221 -12.98 -7.21 6.00
N PRO A 222 -14.26 -6.88 5.79
CA PRO A 222 -14.80 -5.54 5.99
C PRO A 222 -14.73 -5.05 7.45
N GLU A 223 -14.66 -5.98 8.41
CA GLU A 223 -14.51 -5.68 9.84
C GLU A 223 -13.06 -5.34 10.25
N TRP A 224 -12.06 -5.54 9.36
CA TRP A 224 -10.69 -5.20 9.67
C TRP A 224 -10.44 -3.70 9.48
N GLY A 225 -9.84 -3.08 10.47
CA GLY A 225 -9.26 -1.75 10.29
C GLY A 225 -8.03 -1.81 9.39
N ALA A 226 -7.86 -0.81 8.52
CA ALA A 226 -6.67 -0.70 7.68
C ALA A 226 -6.16 0.75 7.65
N ALA A 227 -4.85 0.89 7.71
CA ALA A 227 -4.13 2.14 7.51
C ALA A 227 -3.04 1.87 6.45
N ASP A 228 -3.09 2.56 5.32
CA ASP A 228 -2.22 2.26 4.19
C ASP A 228 -1.61 3.48 3.54
N LYS A 229 -0.55 3.23 2.76
CA LYS A 229 0.03 4.21 1.85
C LYS A 229 0.31 3.57 0.51
N PRO A 230 -0.46 3.94 -0.51
CA PRO A 230 -0.24 3.46 -1.87
C PRO A 230 0.94 4.15 -2.55
N GLY A 231 1.47 3.47 -3.58
CA GLY A 231 2.41 4.01 -4.55
C GLY A 231 1.95 3.72 -5.97
N THR A 232 2.09 4.67 -6.89
CA THR A 232 1.70 4.53 -8.29
C THR A 232 2.77 5.13 -9.18
N GLY A 233 3.17 4.37 -10.20
CA GLY A 233 3.97 4.81 -11.34
C GLY A 233 3.28 4.39 -12.63
N ASP A 234 3.98 4.44 -13.75
CA ASP A 234 3.43 4.08 -15.07
C ASP A 234 2.97 2.62 -15.12
N THR A 235 3.79 1.72 -14.58
CA THR A 235 3.50 0.27 -14.50
C THR A 235 3.36 -0.21 -13.05
N GLN A 236 3.75 0.61 -12.08
CA GLN A 236 3.80 0.24 -10.67
C GLN A 236 2.45 0.50 -9.99
N THR A 237 2.03 -0.49 -9.21
CA THR A 237 0.90 -0.39 -8.28
C THR A 237 1.33 -1.04 -6.97
N ASN A 238 1.60 -0.21 -5.97
CA ASN A 238 2.19 -0.63 -4.69
C ASN A 238 1.26 -0.27 -3.54
N ASP A 239 1.38 -1.00 -2.43
CA ASP A 239 0.65 -0.69 -1.22
C ASP A 239 1.39 -1.18 0.02
N VAL A 240 1.39 -0.37 1.08
CA VAL A 240 1.93 -0.72 2.39
C VAL A 240 0.85 -0.51 3.43
N VAL A 241 0.44 -1.58 4.10
CA VAL A 241 -0.77 -1.62 4.92
C VAL A 241 -0.45 -2.12 6.33
N LEU A 242 -0.92 -1.40 7.33
CA LEU A 242 -1.15 -1.91 8.68
C LEU A 242 -2.61 -2.37 8.76
N ALA A 243 -2.83 -3.67 8.77
CA ALA A 243 -4.15 -4.27 8.95
C ALA A 243 -4.38 -4.61 10.43
N ARG A 244 -5.59 -4.31 10.92
CA ARG A 244 -6.01 -4.56 12.30
C ARG A 244 -7.22 -5.48 12.33
N PRO A 245 -7.00 -6.82 12.33
CA PRO A 245 -8.09 -7.76 12.56
C PRO A 245 -8.73 -7.54 13.94
N PRO A 246 -10.04 -7.73 14.11
CA PRO A 246 -10.64 -7.74 15.43
C PRO A 246 -10.05 -8.89 16.29
N ASP A 247 -9.87 -8.64 17.57
CA ASP A 247 -9.39 -9.62 18.57
C ASP A 247 -8.01 -10.27 18.29
N ARG A 248 -7.23 -9.71 17.36
CA ARG A 248 -5.87 -10.15 17.01
C ARG A 248 -4.91 -8.97 16.98
N LYS A 249 -3.60 -9.27 17.12
CA LYS A 249 -2.57 -8.25 16.91
C LYS A 249 -2.51 -7.85 15.43
N PRO A 250 -1.99 -6.63 15.14
CA PRO A 250 -1.90 -6.12 13.78
C PRO A 250 -1.05 -6.99 12.86
N MET A 251 -1.31 -6.87 11.56
CA MET A 251 -0.48 -7.44 10.49
C MET A 251 0.11 -6.33 9.65
N MET A 252 1.39 -6.49 9.26
CA MET A 252 2.04 -5.62 8.27
C MET A 252 2.03 -6.32 6.92
N ILE A 253 1.60 -5.60 5.90
CA ILE A 253 1.55 -6.09 4.51
C ILE A 253 2.28 -5.05 3.65
N ALA A 254 3.21 -5.49 2.80
CA ALA A 254 3.77 -4.66 1.74
C ALA A 254 3.69 -5.43 0.42
N ALA A 255 3.12 -4.81 -0.59
CA ALA A 255 2.99 -5.37 -1.93
C ALA A 255 3.43 -4.38 -3.00
N TYR A 256 4.17 -4.88 -3.96
CA TYR A 256 4.74 -4.16 -5.09
C TYR A 256 4.45 -4.94 -6.36
N TYR A 257 3.73 -4.33 -7.27
CA TYR A 257 3.35 -4.97 -8.53
C TYR A 257 3.73 -4.10 -9.73
N GLU A 258 4.47 -4.69 -10.64
CA GLU A 258 4.82 -4.11 -11.93
C GLU A 258 4.02 -4.82 -13.02
N SER A 259 2.96 -4.15 -13.47
CA SER A 259 2.09 -4.66 -14.52
C SER A 259 2.75 -4.60 -15.90
N ARG A 260 2.46 -5.57 -16.77
CA ARG A 260 2.91 -5.54 -18.18
C ARG A 260 2.15 -4.48 -19.01
N ASN A 261 0.94 -4.15 -18.60
CA ASN A 261 -0.02 -3.34 -19.36
C ASN A 261 -0.25 -1.94 -18.77
N GLY A 262 0.65 -1.49 -17.87
CA GLY A 262 0.45 -0.27 -17.11
C GLY A 262 -0.44 -0.47 -15.88
N GLY A 263 -0.52 0.57 -15.02
CA GLY A 263 -1.44 0.62 -13.88
C GLY A 263 -2.89 0.67 -14.36
N GLY A 264 -3.83 0.27 -13.54
CA GLY A 264 -5.25 0.34 -13.88
C GLY A 264 -6.09 -0.66 -13.10
N ALA A 265 -7.28 -0.99 -13.63
CA ALA A 265 -8.24 -1.84 -12.94
C ALA A 265 -7.70 -3.25 -12.65
N GLU A 266 -6.93 -3.83 -13.57
CA GLU A 266 -6.31 -5.15 -13.38
C GLU A 266 -5.30 -5.12 -12.23
N ALA A 267 -4.41 -4.12 -12.19
CA ALA A 267 -3.43 -3.99 -11.12
C ALA A 267 -4.09 -3.75 -9.75
N GLN A 268 -5.20 -3.00 -9.72
CA GLN A 268 -6.01 -2.87 -8.49
C GLN A 268 -6.63 -4.21 -8.08
N THR A 269 -7.09 -5.02 -9.04
CA THR A 269 -7.61 -6.36 -8.77
C THR A 269 -6.53 -7.26 -8.13
N VAL A 270 -5.29 -7.21 -8.64
CA VAL A 270 -4.16 -7.95 -8.03
C VAL A 270 -3.99 -7.55 -6.57
N MET A 271 -4.02 -6.25 -6.25
CA MET A 271 -3.92 -5.76 -4.87
C MET A 271 -5.09 -6.22 -3.99
N GLN A 272 -6.32 -6.23 -4.54
CA GLN A 272 -7.50 -6.73 -3.81
C GLN A 272 -7.38 -8.24 -3.51
N GLU A 273 -6.90 -9.03 -4.47
CA GLU A 273 -6.69 -10.47 -4.27
C GLU A 273 -5.63 -10.74 -3.19
N ILE A 274 -4.57 -9.92 -3.09
CA ILE A 274 -3.62 -10.01 -1.97
C ILE A 274 -4.35 -9.81 -0.64
N GLY A 275 -5.21 -8.78 -0.55
CA GLY A 275 -6.03 -8.55 0.64
C GLY A 275 -6.92 -9.74 0.98
N ARG A 276 -7.55 -10.37 -0.02
CA ARG A 276 -8.39 -11.56 0.15
C ARG A 276 -7.59 -12.76 0.66
N ILE A 277 -6.41 -13.02 0.07
CA ILE A 277 -5.52 -14.11 0.51
C ILE A 277 -5.14 -13.90 1.98
N VAL A 278 -4.69 -12.69 2.34
CA VAL A 278 -4.29 -12.36 3.71
C VAL A 278 -5.47 -12.43 4.68
N GLY A 279 -6.65 -11.97 4.26
CA GLY A 279 -7.89 -12.05 5.04
C GLY A 279 -8.33 -13.49 5.36
N GLY A 280 -7.90 -14.46 4.55
CA GLY A 280 -8.13 -15.88 4.78
C GLY A 280 -7.15 -16.54 5.77
N TRP A 281 -6.17 -15.79 6.29
CA TRP A 281 -5.24 -16.33 7.29
C TRP A 281 -5.90 -16.30 8.68
N SER A 282 -6.40 -17.44 9.08
CA SER A 282 -6.98 -17.68 10.41
C SER A 282 -5.93 -18.11 11.44
#